data_d1df9fc857f1781b2d6e4e16d74a8af7
#
_entry.id   d1df9fc857f1781b2d6e4e16d74a8af7
#
_cell.length_a   1.000
_cell.length_b   1.000
_cell.length_c   1.000
_cell.angle_alpha   90.00
_cell.angle_beta   90.00
_cell.angle_gamma   90.00
#
_symmetry.space_group_name_H-M   'P 1'
#
loop_
_entity.id
_entity.type
_entity.pdbx_description
1 polymer ?
#
loop_
_entity_poly.entity_id
_entity_poly.type
_entity_poly.pdbx_seq_one_letter_code
_entity_poly.pdbx_strand_id
1 'polypeptide(L)'
;MQTNAQGIEHISLITTPVILLKGDKVISQGTGFFYVLEDSTKKNIIFLITNYHVLTGNAPKANKLPKGDNIKFYFHKDPNNPGEVNEIRIPIFTKENKEVWIVSKDYPEADVAAIPILSSFTKGASVYAITENWTKSNMKIRPTSAITLVGYPYGFFDKKNWLPIWKTGTIATEPLYNFEGKPLILIDISAFPGMSGSPAFAIANGAYQTIDGPTTVGQVRMFLGIYASMQMVTEAKYLEELVQKESKKGIKISSSLELGHIWKADLIVNMTKNIDVKKYEEEIVKKLF
;
A
#
# COMPACT_ATOMS: atom_id res chain seq x y z
N MET A 1 -17.51 -2.81 -13.37
CA MET A 1 -17.15 -1.98 -12.20
C MET A 1 -18.40 -1.75 -11.40
N GLN A 2 -18.36 -1.94 -10.09
CA GLN A 2 -19.44 -1.47 -9.24
C GLN A 2 -19.08 -0.02 -8.85
N THR A 3 -19.82 0.93 -9.35
CA THR A 3 -19.81 2.31 -8.86
C THR A 3 -20.92 2.46 -7.83
N ASN A 4 -20.77 3.38 -6.89
CA ASN A 4 -21.90 3.79 -6.07
C ASN A 4 -22.94 4.54 -6.93
N ALA A 5 -24.08 4.91 -6.37
CA ALA A 5 -25.14 5.62 -7.09
C ALA A 5 -24.72 6.93 -7.76
N GLN A 6 -23.54 7.50 -7.38
CA GLN A 6 -22.97 8.72 -7.94
C GLN A 6 -21.75 8.47 -8.84
N GLY A 7 -21.39 7.21 -9.11
CA GLY A 7 -20.33 6.87 -10.04
C GLY A 7 -18.89 6.93 -9.48
N ILE A 8 -18.71 6.96 -8.15
CA ILE A 8 -17.36 6.88 -7.55
C ILE A 8 -16.83 5.45 -7.67
N GLU A 9 -15.60 5.31 -8.15
CA GLU A 9 -14.93 4.02 -8.20
C GLU A 9 -14.64 3.49 -6.80
N HIS A 10 -15.01 2.24 -6.53
CA HIS A 10 -14.80 1.61 -5.22
C HIS A 10 -13.33 1.61 -4.77
N ILE A 11 -12.38 1.54 -5.72
CA ILE A 11 -10.96 1.61 -5.42
C ILE A 11 -10.60 2.93 -4.73
N SER A 12 -11.26 4.04 -5.06
CA SER A 12 -11.05 5.31 -4.37
C SER A 12 -11.49 5.27 -2.90
N LEU A 13 -12.51 4.47 -2.57
CA LEU A 13 -13.04 4.33 -1.21
C LEU A 13 -12.29 3.28 -0.37
N ILE A 14 -11.49 2.44 -1.03
CA ILE A 14 -10.64 1.44 -0.36
C ILE A 14 -9.37 2.07 0.21
N THR A 15 -8.88 3.18 -0.39
CA THR A 15 -7.62 3.82 -0.01
C THR A 15 -7.81 4.93 1.02
N THR A 16 -6.80 5.14 1.84
CA THR A 16 -6.78 6.18 2.87
C THR A 16 -5.38 6.77 3.01
N PRO A 17 -5.24 8.08 3.31
CA PRO A 17 -3.95 8.60 3.76
C PRO A 17 -3.60 8.01 5.11
N VAL A 18 -2.34 7.60 5.30
CA VAL A 18 -1.80 7.09 6.55
C VAL A 18 -0.76 8.07 7.06
N ILE A 19 -0.92 8.52 8.29
CA ILE A 19 -0.08 9.55 8.91
C ILE A 19 0.48 8.99 10.21
N LEU A 20 1.83 8.88 10.29
CA LEU A 20 2.53 8.55 11.53
C LEU A 20 2.70 9.81 12.37
N LEU A 21 2.31 9.74 13.62
CA LEU A 21 2.36 10.83 14.59
C LEU A 21 3.29 10.50 15.75
N LYS A 22 3.92 11.54 16.31
CA LYS A 22 4.53 11.52 17.65
C LYS A 22 3.86 12.62 18.47
N GLY A 23 2.99 12.23 19.41
CA GLY A 23 2.01 13.16 19.94
C GLY A 23 1.14 13.68 18.77
N ASP A 24 1.10 15.01 18.58
CA ASP A 24 0.38 15.64 17.47
C ASP A 24 1.27 16.02 16.28
N LYS A 25 2.59 15.77 16.39
CA LYS A 25 3.54 16.08 15.34
C LYS A 25 3.54 15.01 14.26
N VAL A 26 3.35 15.41 13.00
CA VAL A 26 3.48 14.53 11.84
C VAL A 26 4.95 14.15 11.64
N ILE A 27 5.22 12.84 11.61
CA ILE A 27 6.56 12.26 11.40
C ILE A 27 6.74 11.78 9.96
N SER A 28 5.74 11.06 9.44
CA SER A 28 5.69 10.61 8.04
C SER A 28 4.26 10.51 7.58
N GLN A 29 4.09 10.48 6.25
CA GLN A 29 2.79 10.24 5.64
C GLN A 29 2.96 9.38 4.38
N GLY A 30 1.94 8.60 4.10
CA GLY A 30 1.87 7.74 2.94
C GLY A 30 0.43 7.36 2.63
N THR A 31 0.29 6.28 1.93
CA THR A 31 -0.99 5.68 1.57
C THR A 31 -1.17 4.37 2.32
N GLY A 32 -2.41 4.02 2.59
CA GLY A 32 -2.83 2.69 2.99
C GLY A 32 -4.11 2.30 2.27
N PHE A 33 -4.46 1.04 2.38
CA PHE A 33 -5.71 0.52 1.86
C PHE A 33 -6.26 -0.58 2.75
N PHE A 34 -7.57 -0.83 2.62
CA PHE A 34 -8.23 -1.86 3.40
C PHE A 34 -8.25 -3.17 2.63
N TYR A 35 -7.86 -4.22 3.32
CA TYR A 35 -7.91 -5.61 2.86
C TYR A 35 -8.77 -6.43 3.82
N VAL A 36 -9.64 -7.28 3.30
CA VAL A 36 -10.45 -8.17 4.12
C VAL A 36 -10.04 -9.63 3.93
N LEU A 37 -9.76 -10.30 5.03
CA LEU A 37 -9.65 -11.73 5.09
C LEU A 37 -11.05 -12.30 5.31
N GLU A 38 -11.54 -13.05 4.33
CA GLU A 38 -12.78 -13.80 4.43
C GLU A 38 -12.47 -15.15 5.11
N ASP A 39 -12.85 -15.29 6.37
CA ASP A 39 -12.67 -16.53 7.11
C ASP A 39 -13.89 -17.45 6.92
N SER A 40 -13.66 -18.76 6.80
CA SER A 40 -14.67 -19.81 6.73
C SER A 40 -15.61 -19.83 7.94
N THR A 41 -15.21 -19.23 9.08
CA THR A 41 -16.02 -19.09 10.31
C THR A 41 -16.96 -17.87 10.27
N LYS A 42 -17.09 -17.17 9.13
CA LYS A 42 -17.93 -15.98 8.90
C LYS A 42 -17.53 -14.71 9.65
N LYS A 43 -16.32 -14.64 10.19
CA LYS A 43 -15.75 -13.39 10.72
C LYS A 43 -14.87 -12.75 9.67
N ASN A 44 -15.36 -11.69 9.03
CA ASN A 44 -14.53 -10.87 8.16
C ASN A 44 -13.57 -10.02 9.00
N ILE A 45 -12.28 -10.18 8.77
CA ILE A 45 -11.25 -9.41 9.46
C ILE A 45 -10.71 -8.38 8.49
N ILE A 46 -10.84 -7.12 8.86
CA ILE A 46 -10.35 -6.01 8.06
C ILE A 46 -8.94 -5.66 8.52
N PHE A 47 -8.04 -5.44 7.57
CA PHE A 47 -6.69 -4.96 7.80
C PHE A 47 -6.48 -3.62 7.11
N LEU A 48 -5.80 -2.69 7.77
CA LEU A 48 -5.13 -1.59 7.11
C LEU A 48 -3.75 -2.09 6.64
N ILE A 49 -3.53 -2.07 5.34
CA ILE A 49 -2.25 -2.42 4.72
C ILE A 49 -1.54 -1.13 4.34
N THR A 50 -0.27 -1.02 4.70
CA THR A 50 0.60 0.10 4.33
C THR A 50 2.06 -0.35 4.27
N ASN A 51 2.99 0.52 3.93
CA ASN A 51 4.41 0.17 4.03
C ASN A 51 4.92 0.22 5.48
N TYR A 52 5.87 -0.64 5.78
CA TYR A 52 6.56 -0.65 7.08
C TYR A 52 7.20 0.72 7.38
N HIS A 53 7.87 1.34 6.38
CA HIS A 53 8.48 2.65 6.58
C HIS A 53 7.45 3.78 6.78
N VAL A 54 6.25 3.68 6.22
CA VAL A 54 5.16 4.65 6.46
C VAL A 54 4.69 4.53 7.90
N LEU A 55 4.52 3.29 8.39
CA LEU A 55 4.07 2.98 9.74
C LEU A 55 5.09 3.34 10.82
N THR A 56 6.38 3.11 10.58
CA THR A 56 7.42 3.21 11.61
C THR A 56 8.37 4.40 11.43
N GLY A 57 8.42 4.98 10.24
CA GLY A 57 9.41 5.98 9.84
C GLY A 57 10.81 5.37 9.56
N ASN A 58 10.97 4.05 9.57
CA ASN A 58 12.23 3.34 9.36
C ASN A 58 12.11 2.34 8.23
N ALA A 59 13.22 2.04 7.54
CA ALA A 59 13.26 0.90 6.61
C ALA A 59 13.10 -0.43 7.37
N PRO A 60 12.55 -1.48 6.73
CA PRO A 60 12.52 -2.82 7.28
C PRO A 60 13.93 -3.26 7.70
N LYS A 61 14.04 -4.10 8.73
CA LYS A 61 15.32 -4.58 9.30
C LYS A 61 16.29 -3.49 9.80
N ALA A 62 15.85 -2.25 9.93
CA ALA A 62 16.70 -1.19 10.48
C ALA A 62 17.04 -1.38 11.97
N ASN A 63 16.35 -2.32 12.66
CA ASN A 63 16.48 -2.57 14.10
C ASN A 63 16.39 -1.29 14.96
N LYS A 64 15.50 -0.39 14.54
CA LYS A 64 15.26 0.90 15.21
C LYS A 64 13.81 0.97 15.69
N LEU A 65 13.62 1.55 16.85
CA LEU A 65 12.27 1.85 17.33
C LEU A 65 11.54 2.78 16.36
N PRO A 66 10.24 2.61 16.17
CA PRO A 66 9.42 3.54 15.40
C PRO A 66 9.61 4.99 15.86
N LYS A 67 9.60 5.90 14.90
CA LYS A 67 9.80 7.33 15.15
C LYS A 67 8.55 8.03 15.71
N GLY A 68 7.40 7.38 15.58
CA GLY A 68 6.10 7.85 16.11
C GLY A 68 5.52 6.88 17.12
N ASP A 69 4.35 7.20 17.61
CA ASP A 69 3.62 6.46 18.63
C ASP A 69 2.16 6.14 18.25
N ASN A 70 1.62 6.84 17.26
CA ASN A 70 0.27 6.66 16.76
C ASN A 70 0.25 6.73 15.23
N ILE A 71 -0.71 6.04 14.62
CA ILE A 71 -1.10 6.27 13.23
C ILE A 71 -2.50 6.85 13.17
N LYS A 72 -2.71 7.65 12.14
CA LYS A 72 -3.99 8.26 11.80
C LYS A 72 -4.36 7.91 10.37
N PHE A 73 -5.62 7.51 10.16
CA PHE A 73 -6.22 7.18 8.87
C PHE A 73 -7.72 7.44 8.91
N TYR A 74 -8.44 7.19 7.80
CA TYR A 74 -9.83 7.61 7.66
C TYR A 74 -10.69 6.55 6.99
N PHE A 75 -11.97 6.50 7.40
CA PHE A 75 -13.03 5.78 6.70
C PHE A 75 -14.07 6.77 6.18
N HIS A 76 -14.57 6.55 4.96
CA HIS A 76 -15.76 7.26 4.49
C HIS A 76 -17.00 6.82 5.27
N LYS A 77 -17.86 7.77 5.67
CA LYS A 77 -19.13 7.45 6.34
C LYS A 77 -20.18 6.97 5.35
N ASP A 78 -20.30 7.71 4.24
CA ASP A 78 -21.26 7.43 3.18
C ASP A 78 -20.59 7.57 1.80
N PRO A 79 -20.66 6.54 0.94
CA PRO A 79 -20.09 6.63 -0.40
C PRO A 79 -20.80 7.65 -1.29
N ASN A 80 -22.04 8.03 -0.95
CA ASN A 80 -22.78 9.07 -1.67
C ASN A 80 -22.42 10.48 -1.21
N ASN A 81 -21.76 10.62 -0.04
CA ASN A 81 -21.22 11.86 0.49
C ASN A 81 -19.76 11.63 0.92
N PRO A 82 -18.82 11.43 -0.01
CA PRO A 82 -17.45 11.01 0.31
C PRO A 82 -16.66 12.04 1.14
N GLY A 83 -17.11 13.30 1.17
CA GLY A 83 -16.51 14.34 2.01
C GLY A 83 -16.67 14.10 3.52
N GLU A 84 -17.60 13.24 3.92
CA GLU A 84 -17.77 12.88 5.31
C GLU A 84 -16.94 11.65 5.67
N VAL A 85 -15.94 11.83 6.55
CA VAL A 85 -15.04 10.78 7.00
C VAL A 85 -15.02 10.64 8.52
N ASN A 86 -14.72 9.43 8.97
CA ASN A 86 -14.35 9.14 10.35
C ASN A 86 -12.82 9.13 10.45
N GLU A 87 -12.25 10.03 11.24
CA GLU A 87 -10.84 9.98 11.60
C GLU A 87 -10.61 8.90 12.64
N ILE A 88 -9.67 8.00 12.37
CA ILE A 88 -9.25 6.96 13.30
C ILE A 88 -7.80 7.22 13.70
N ARG A 89 -7.55 7.21 15.00
CA ARG A 89 -6.19 7.29 15.56
C ARG A 89 -5.99 6.09 16.49
N ILE A 90 -4.95 5.31 16.21
CA ILE A 90 -4.60 4.15 17.02
C ILE A 90 -3.12 4.19 17.41
N PRO A 91 -2.77 3.80 18.64
CA PRO A 91 -1.38 3.63 19.04
C PRO A 91 -0.77 2.46 18.26
N ILE A 92 0.51 2.56 17.91
CA ILE A 92 1.25 1.49 17.25
C ILE A 92 1.86 0.47 18.22
N PHE A 93 1.76 0.75 19.53
CA PHE A 93 2.12 -0.18 20.60
C PHE A 93 0.99 -0.33 21.60
N THR A 94 0.85 -1.50 22.17
CA THR A 94 -0.02 -1.73 23.35
C THR A 94 0.58 -1.09 24.59
N LYS A 95 -0.22 -1.01 25.69
CA LYS A 95 0.28 -0.59 27.02
C LYS A 95 1.45 -1.46 27.53
N GLU A 96 1.55 -2.72 27.07
CA GLU A 96 2.63 -3.63 27.37
C GLU A 96 3.81 -3.54 26.39
N ASN A 97 3.84 -2.51 25.54
CA ASN A 97 4.86 -2.26 24.53
C ASN A 97 4.98 -3.35 23.46
N LYS A 98 3.86 -4.03 23.13
CA LYS A 98 3.78 -4.97 22.02
C LYS A 98 3.34 -4.23 20.75
N GLU A 99 3.95 -4.57 19.63
CA GLU A 99 3.61 -4.06 18.30
C GLU A 99 2.21 -4.47 17.89
N VAL A 100 1.43 -3.53 17.31
CA VAL A 100 0.05 -3.79 16.85
C VAL A 100 -0.01 -4.16 15.37
N TRP A 101 1.12 -4.27 14.70
CA TRP A 101 1.19 -4.62 13.28
C TRP A 101 1.84 -5.98 13.05
N ILE A 102 1.62 -6.49 11.85
CA ILE A 102 2.13 -7.77 11.38
C ILE A 102 3.03 -7.50 10.17
N VAL A 103 4.13 -8.24 10.08
CA VAL A 103 5.05 -8.26 8.94
C VAL A 103 5.19 -9.69 8.41
N SER A 104 5.71 -9.83 7.19
CA SER A 104 6.00 -11.14 6.63
C SER A 104 7.13 -11.84 7.41
N LYS A 105 6.88 -13.08 7.79
CA LYS A 105 7.90 -13.93 8.41
C LYS A 105 8.88 -14.49 7.37
N ASP A 106 8.38 -14.79 6.18
CA ASP A 106 9.17 -15.36 5.08
C ASP A 106 10.05 -14.31 4.40
N TYR A 107 9.60 -13.06 4.38
CA TYR A 107 10.31 -11.93 3.77
C TYR A 107 10.35 -10.74 4.77
N PRO A 108 11.17 -10.83 5.82
CA PRO A 108 11.23 -9.79 6.85
C PRO A 108 11.80 -8.45 6.36
N GLU A 109 12.41 -8.43 5.15
CA GLU A 109 12.81 -7.21 4.44
C GLU A 109 11.69 -6.57 3.63
N ALA A 110 10.54 -7.23 3.50
CA ALA A 110 9.42 -6.69 2.76
C ALA A 110 8.90 -5.42 3.43
N ASP A 111 8.80 -4.36 2.65
CA ASP A 111 8.31 -3.08 3.14
C ASP A 111 6.77 -3.06 3.14
N VAL A 112 6.19 -3.99 3.90
CA VAL A 112 4.75 -4.19 4.04
C VAL A 112 4.41 -4.42 5.50
N ALA A 113 3.37 -3.74 5.99
CA ALA A 113 2.80 -3.94 7.31
C ALA A 113 1.27 -4.05 7.22
N ALA A 114 0.70 -4.91 8.04
CA ALA A 114 -0.75 -5.10 8.15
C ALA A 114 -1.19 -4.84 9.61
N ILE A 115 -2.21 -4.01 9.79
CA ILE A 115 -2.80 -3.70 11.09
C ILE A 115 -4.24 -4.18 11.08
N PRO A 116 -4.59 -5.18 11.90
CA PRO A 116 -5.98 -5.59 12.05
C PRO A 116 -6.82 -4.47 12.66
N ILE A 117 -7.97 -4.21 12.04
CA ILE A 117 -8.89 -3.14 12.43
C ILE A 117 -10.04 -3.72 13.22
N LEU A 118 -10.27 -3.18 14.42
CA LEU A 118 -11.39 -3.56 15.26
C LEU A 118 -12.72 -3.15 14.66
N SER A 119 -13.76 -3.95 14.89
CA SER A 119 -15.13 -3.63 14.49
C SER A 119 -15.65 -2.33 15.12
N SER A 120 -15.13 -1.95 16.29
CA SER A 120 -15.47 -0.67 16.92
C SER A 120 -15.03 0.55 16.10
N PHE A 121 -13.94 0.45 15.35
CA PHE A 121 -13.44 1.55 14.50
C PHE A 121 -14.23 1.72 13.21
N THR A 122 -14.91 0.68 12.76
CA THR A 122 -15.73 0.71 11.54
C THR A 122 -17.19 1.08 11.79
N LYS A 123 -17.59 1.30 13.06
CA LYS A 123 -18.94 1.65 13.41
C LYS A 123 -19.34 2.99 12.77
N GLY A 124 -20.44 2.97 12.00
CA GLY A 124 -20.92 4.17 11.30
C GLY A 124 -20.07 4.57 10.08
N ALA A 125 -19.28 3.64 9.54
CA ALA A 125 -18.51 3.83 8.31
C ALA A 125 -18.95 2.83 7.23
N SER A 126 -18.82 3.25 5.98
CA SER A 126 -18.93 2.38 4.81
C SER A 126 -17.54 1.84 4.48
N VAL A 127 -17.30 0.57 4.80
CA VAL A 127 -15.99 -0.04 4.59
C VAL A 127 -15.94 -0.78 3.27
N TYR A 128 -15.08 -0.31 2.38
CA TYR A 128 -14.71 -0.98 1.14
C TYR A 128 -13.31 -1.55 1.31
N ALA A 129 -13.09 -2.78 0.86
CA ALA A 129 -11.82 -3.47 1.02
C ALA A 129 -11.52 -4.39 -0.17
N ILE A 130 -10.24 -4.63 -0.41
CA ILE A 130 -9.76 -5.66 -1.33
C ILE A 130 -9.98 -7.01 -0.67
N THR A 131 -10.44 -8.01 -1.45
CA THR A 131 -10.50 -9.41 -1.05
C THR A 131 -9.45 -10.22 -1.79
N GLU A 132 -9.18 -11.44 -1.34
CA GLU A 132 -8.30 -12.36 -2.06
C GLU A 132 -8.77 -12.61 -3.50
N ASN A 133 -10.07 -12.56 -3.76
CA ASN A 133 -10.60 -12.78 -5.11
C ASN A 133 -10.11 -11.74 -6.14
N TRP A 134 -9.68 -10.55 -5.68
CA TRP A 134 -9.11 -9.55 -6.58
C TRP A 134 -7.71 -9.92 -7.09
N THR A 135 -7.03 -10.89 -6.47
CA THR A 135 -5.77 -11.45 -6.98
C THR A 135 -5.98 -12.52 -8.05
N LYS A 136 -7.20 -13.07 -8.12
CA LYS A 136 -7.57 -14.18 -9.00
C LYS A 136 -8.26 -13.64 -10.25
N SER A 137 -7.48 -13.35 -11.27
CA SER A 137 -7.99 -12.88 -12.56
C SER A 137 -7.44 -13.73 -13.68
N ASN A 138 -8.24 -13.93 -14.72
CA ASN A 138 -7.79 -14.57 -15.95
C ASN A 138 -7.14 -13.60 -16.94
N MET A 139 -7.01 -12.31 -16.58
CA MET A 139 -6.34 -11.31 -17.40
C MET A 139 -4.85 -11.63 -17.49
N LYS A 140 -4.34 -11.72 -18.72
CA LYS A 140 -2.91 -11.91 -18.99
C LYS A 140 -2.17 -10.60 -18.77
N ILE A 141 -1.28 -10.60 -17.77
CA ILE A 141 -0.35 -9.50 -17.51
C ILE A 141 1.05 -9.88 -17.97
N ARG A 142 1.82 -8.92 -18.48
CA ARG A 142 3.17 -9.08 -19.01
C ARG A 142 3.92 -7.75 -18.94
N PRO A 143 5.23 -7.70 -19.23
CA PRO A 143 5.91 -6.42 -19.42
C PRO A 143 5.13 -5.53 -20.40
N THR A 144 5.09 -4.23 -20.12
CA THR A 144 4.30 -3.19 -20.81
C THR A 144 2.79 -3.20 -20.55
N SER A 145 2.24 -4.17 -19.80
CA SER A 145 0.84 -4.09 -19.37
C SER A 145 0.64 -2.86 -18.48
N ALA A 146 -0.49 -2.15 -18.68
CA ALA A 146 -0.83 -1.00 -17.89
C ALA A 146 -1.02 -1.37 -16.41
N ILE A 147 -0.53 -0.51 -15.54
CA ILE A 147 -0.72 -0.58 -14.09
C ILE A 147 -1.22 0.74 -13.54
N THR A 148 -2.03 0.68 -12.51
CA THR A 148 -2.58 1.84 -11.83
C THR A 148 -2.25 1.80 -10.35
N LEU A 149 -1.67 2.88 -9.82
CA LEU A 149 -1.51 3.15 -8.40
C LEU A 149 -2.56 4.15 -7.95
N VAL A 150 -3.11 3.95 -6.76
CA VAL A 150 -4.12 4.85 -6.19
C VAL A 150 -3.65 5.29 -4.80
N GLY A 151 -3.46 6.59 -4.58
CA GLY A 151 -2.89 7.06 -3.32
C GLY A 151 -2.84 8.58 -3.16
N TYR A 152 -1.98 9.05 -2.25
CA TYR A 152 -1.96 10.43 -1.73
C TYR A 152 -0.57 11.07 -1.89
N PRO A 153 -0.11 11.37 -3.15
CA PRO A 153 1.21 11.94 -3.41
C PRO A 153 1.39 13.27 -2.67
N TYR A 154 2.45 13.41 -1.88
CA TYR A 154 2.74 14.59 -1.05
C TYR A 154 1.58 15.03 -0.14
N GLY A 155 0.65 14.12 0.20
CA GLY A 155 -0.61 14.48 0.85
C GLY A 155 -1.53 15.35 -0.02
N PHE A 156 -1.31 15.34 -1.35
CA PHE A 156 -2.18 15.98 -2.32
C PHE A 156 -3.30 15.01 -2.73
N PHE A 157 -4.53 15.46 -2.60
CA PHE A 157 -5.74 14.70 -2.91
C PHE A 157 -6.94 15.67 -2.98
N ASP A 158 -8.09 15.20 -3.43
CA ASP A 158 -9.32 15.98 -3.34
C ASP A 158 -9.76 16.09 -1.87
N LYS A 159 -9.34 17.17 -1.22
CA LYS A 159 -9.61 17.42 0.21
C LYS A 159 -11.09 17.63 0.52
N LYS A 160 -11.90 18.04 -0.47
CA LYS A 160 -13.33 18.22 -0.28
C LYS A 160 -14.05 16.88 -0.16
N ASN A 161 -13.67 15.92 -1.02
CA ASN A 161 -14.32 14.63 -1.11
C ASN A 161 -13.47 13.49 -0.51
N TRP A 162 -12.27 13.77 -0.02
CA TRP A 162 -11.32 12.78 0.53
C TRP A 162 -10.95 11.68 -0.46
N LEU A 163 -10.89 12.01 -1.75
CA LEU A 163 -10.62 11.06 -2.82
C LEU A 163 -9.14 11.09 -3.26
N PRO A 164 -8.54 9.91 -3.51
CA PRO A 164 -7.13 9.77 -3.86
C PRO A 164 -6.83 10.23 -5.29
N ILE A 165 -5.54 10.31 -5.60
CA ILE A 165 -5.02 10.50 -6.96
C ILE A 165 -4.73 9.13 -7.57
N TRP A 166 -5.15 8.96 -8.82
CA TRP A 166 -4.88 7.79 -9.65
C TRP A 166 -3.70 8.09 -10.58
N LYS A 167 -2.71 7.21 -10.60
CA LYS A 167 -1.55 7.29 -11.49
C LYS A 167 -1.39 6.01 -12.27
N THR A 168 -1.07 6.14 -13.55
CA THR A 168 -0.84 5.00 -14.43
C THR A 168 0.62 4.92 -14.86
N GLY A 169 1.08 3.71 -15.09
CA GLY A 169 2.39 3.34 -15.60
C GLY A 169 2.33 1.98 -16.26
N THR A 170 3.45 1.29 -16.39
CA THR A 170 3.53 -0.03 -17.01
C THR A 170 4.34 -1.01 -16.17
N ILE A 171 4.09 -2.31 -16.34
CA ILE A 171 4.92 -3.37 -15.77
C ILE A 171 6.26 -3.39 -16.51
N ALA A 172 7.37 -3.33 -15.77
CA ALA A 172 8.73 -3.25 -16.32
C ALA A 172 9.50 -4.58 -16.28
N THR A 173 9.03 -5.58 -15.53
CA THR A 173 9.67 -6.91 -15.41
C THR A 173 8.66 -8.02 -15.66
N GLU A 174 9.12 -9.26 -15.76
CA GLU A 174 8.26 -10.43 -15.90
C GLU A 174 7.44 -10.65 -14.62
N PRO A 175 6.10 -10.46 -14.62
CA PRO A 175 5.30 -10.44 -13.39
C PRO A 175 5.16 -11.81 -12.74
N LEU A 176 5.31 -12.90 -13.48
CA LEU A 176 5.24 -14.26 -12.95
C LEU A 176 6.49 -14.65 -12.15
N TYR A 177 7.63 -14.02 -12.43
CA TYR A 177 8.89 -14.29 -11.74
C TYR A 177 9.10 -13.35 -10.57
N ASN A 178 9.85 -13.82 -9.58
CA ASN A 178 10.28 -13.02 -8.46
C ASN A 178 11.54 -12.24 -8.83
N PHE A 179 11.47 -10.92 -8.80
CA PHE A 179 12.62 -10.07 -9.13
C PHE A 179 13.70 -10.22 -8.05
N GLU A 180 14.92 -10.63 -8.46
CA GLU A 180 16.04 -10.93 -7.55
C GLU A 180 15.67 -11.92 -6.42
N GLY A 181 14.81 -12.91 -6.74
CA GLY A 181 14.36 -13.93 -5.77
C GLY A 181 13.33 -13.44 -4.75
N LYS A 182 12.95 -12.16 -4.78
CA LYS A 182 11.95 -11.56 -3.88
C LYS A 182 10.59 -11.48 -4.59
N PRO A 183 9.47 -11.58 -3.88
CA PRO A 183 8.14 -11.43 -4.47
C PRO A 183 7.87 -9.96 -4.86
N LEU A 184 8.64 -9.46 -5.81
CA LEU A 184 8.63 -8.10 -6.34
C LEU A 184 8.32 -8.10 -7.84
N ILE A 185 7.63 -7.04 -8.27
CA ILE A 185 7.48 -6.62 -9.66
C ILE A 185 8.05 -5.21 -9.77
N LEU A 186 8.87 -4.92 -10.79
CA LEU A 186 9.22 -3.55 -11.12
C LEU A 186 8.20 -2.96 -12.09
N ILE A 187 7.94 -1.69 -11.92
CA ILE A 187 7.04 -0.90 -12.75
C ILE A 187 7.74 0.38 -13.20
N ASP A 188 7.46 0.81 -14.42
CA ASP A 188 7.82 2.11 -14.95
C ASP A 188 6.67 3.09 -14.63
N ILE A 189 6.92 4.00 -13.69
CA ILE A 189 5.93 4.97 -13.23
C ILE A 189 6.60 6.16 -12.55
N SER A 190 6.17 7.36 -12.91
CA SER A 190 6.55 8.55 -12.16
C SER A 190 5.72 8.63 -10.86
N ALA A 191 6.23 8.03 -9.80
CA ALA A 191 5.61 8.07 -8.48
C ALA A 191 6.31 9.08 -7.58
N PHE A 192 5.59 9.60 -6.59
CA PHE A 192 6.07 10.66 -5.69
C PHE A 192 5.98 10.23 -4.22
N PRO A 193 6.76 10.88 -3.32
CA PRO A 193 6.58 10.71 -1.88
C PRO A 193 5.11 10.82 -1.46
N GLY A 194 4.65 9.93 -0.58
CA GLY A 194 3.24 9.80 -0.21
C GLY A 194 2.49 8.72 -0.99
N MET A 195 2.98 8.28 -2.16
CA MET A 195 2.44 7.12 -2.87
C MET A 195 2.85 5.79 -2.24
N SER A 196 3.88 5.77 -1.38
CA SER A 196 4.25 4.57 -0.61
C SER A 196 3.04 4.03 0.14
N GLY A 197 2.76 2.72 -0.01
CA GLY A 197 1.58 2.06 0.53
C GLY A 197 0.37 2.03 -0.40
N SER A 198 0.46 2.62 -1.61
CA SER A 198 -0.61 2.57 -2.61
C SER A 198 -0.86 1.15 -3.10
N PRO A 199 -2.12 0.71 -3.20
CA PRO A 199 -2.45 -0.52 -3.90
C PRO A 199 -2.18 -0.36 -5.40
N ALA A 200 -1.70 -1.43 -6.01
CA ALA A 200 -1.38 -1.52 -7.42
C ALA A 200 -2.34 -2.47 -8.14
N PHE A 201 -2.92 -2.01 -9.23
CA PHE A 201 -3.90 -2.76 -10.00
C PHE A 201 -3.54 -2.83 -11.48
N ALA A 202 -3.81 -3.96 -12.11
CA ALA A 202 -4.05 -4.02 -13.54
C ALA A 202 -5.57 -3.90 -13.78
N ILE A 203 -5.97 -2.95 -14.62
CA ILE A 203 -7.38 -2.65 -14.89
C ILE A 203 -7.58 -2.62 -16.40
N ALA A 204 -8.58 -3.35 -16.88
CA ALA A 204 -9.04 -3.26 -18.26
C ALA A 204 -10.54 -2.93 -18.30
N ASN A 205 -10.88 -1.93 -19.10
CA ASN A 205 -12.24 -1.52 -19.43
C ASN A 205 -12.41 -1.63 -20.93
N GLY A 206 -12.86 -2.79 -21.42
CA GLY A 206 -12.94 -3.08 -22.84
C GLY A 206 -12.27 -4.40 -23.21
N ALA A 207 -11.50 -4.45 -24.31
CA ALA A 207 -10.83 -5.65 -24.74
C ALA A 207 -9.56 -5.94 -23.92
N TYR A 208 -9.40 -7.18 -23.45
CA TYR A 208 -8.18 -7.66 -22.79
C TYR A 208 -7.89 -9.11 -23.15
N GLN A 209 -6.62 -9.50 -23.13
CA GLN A 209 -6.19 -10.87 -23.37
C GLN A 209 -6.29 -11.70 -22.10
N THR A 210 -6.79 -12.93 -22.25
CA THR A 210 -6.84 -13.90 -21.15
C THR A 210 -5.56 -14.76 -21.11
N ILE A 211 -5.31 -15.40 -19.96
CA ILE A 211 -4.16 -16.31 -19.78
C ILE A 211 -4.23 -17.45 -20.78
N ASP A 212 -5.43 -18.02 -21.02
CA ASP A 212 -5.65 -19.21 -21.83
C ASP A 212 -5.92 -18.92 -23.31
N GLY A 213 -5.80 -17.66 -23.75
CA GLY A 213 -5.75 -17.38 -25.17
C GLY A 213 -6.63 -16.26 -25.72
N PRO A 214 -7.98 -16.34 -25.78
CA PRO A 214 -8.72 -15.38 -26.57
C PRO A 214 -8.77 -13.99 -25.94
N THR A 215 -8.87 -12.98 -26.80
CA THR A 215 -9.25 -11.64 -26.37
C THR A 215 -10.72 -11.65 -25.97
N THR A 216 -10.98 -11.13 -24.79
CA THR A 216 -12.33 -10.99 -24.22
C THR A 216 -12.68 -9.52 -24.09
N VAL A 217 -13.98 -9.19 -24.07
CA VAL A 217 -14.47 -7.83 -23.83
C VAL A 217 -15.19 -7.79 -22.49
N GLY A 218 -14.82 -6.84 -21.67
CA GLY A 218 -15.44 -6.69 -20.34
C GLY A 218 -14.69 -5.72 -19.46
N GLN A 219 -15.06 -5.72 -18.20
CA GLN A 219 -14.35 -4.96 -17.15
C GLN A 219 -13.69 -5.96 -16.22
N VAL A 220 -12.40 -5.81 -16.02
CA VAL A 220 -11.63 -6.64 -15.09
C VAL A 220 -10.65 -5.78 -14.33
N ARG A 221 -10.45 -6.13 -13.07
CA ARG A 221 -9.41 -5.57 -12.22
C ARG A 221 -8.67 -6.71 -11.52
N MET A 222 -7.38 -6.58 -11.42
CA MET A 222 -6.51 -7.52 -10.73
C MET A 222 -5.65 -6.75 -9.74
N PHE A 223 -5.69 -7.12 -8.48
CA PHE A 223 -4.82 -6.57 -7.45
C PHE A 223 -3.45 -7.23 -7.57
N LEU A 224 -2.42 -6.44 -7.84
CA LEU A 224 -1.06 -6.91 -8.05
C LEU A 224 -0.19 -6.84 -6.80
N GLY A 225 -0.53 -5.96 -5.85
CA GLY A 225 0.24 -5.78 -4.63
C GLY A 225 0.32 -4.33 -4.16
N ILE A 226 1.35 -4.03 -3.38
CA ILE A 226 1.56 -2.74 -2.74
C ILE A 226 2.82 -2.05 -3.27
N TYR A 227 2.71 -0.79 -3.65
CA TYR A 227 3.83 0.05 -4.04
C TYR A 227 4.65 0.47 -2.81
N ALA A 228 5.98 0.30 -2.86
CA ALA A 228 6.84 0.59 -1.73
C ALA A 228 7.78 1.77 -1.96
N SER A 229 8.57 1.75 -3.03
CA SER A 229 9.64 2.72 -3.24
C SER A 229 10.04 2.81 -4.70
N MET A 230 10.77 3.87 -5.04
CA MET A 230 11.45 3.99 -6.34
C MET A 230 12.89 3.48 -6.24
N GLN A 231 13.37 2.89 -7.32
CA GLN A 231 14.77 2.54 -7.47
C GLN A 231 15.59 3.82 -7.65
N MET A 232 16.48 4.08 -6.71
CA MET A 232 17.42 5.20 -6.79
C MET A 232 18.79 4.70 -7.21
N VAL A 233 19.40 5.36 -8.18
CA VAL A 233 20.80 5.15 -8.54
C VAL A 233 21.61 6.34 -8.02
N THR A 234 22.65 6.05 -7.26
CA THR A 234 23.59 7.07 -6.81
C THR A 234 24.73 7.11 -7.79
N GLU A 235 24.75 8.10 -8.67
CA GLU A 235 25.87 8.34 -9.57
C GLU A 235 27.01 9.02 -8.80
N ALA A 236 27.85 8.22 -8.18
CA ALA A 236 29.06 8.72 -7.53
C ALA A 236 30.24 8.93 -8.51
N LYS A 237 30.13 8.43 -9.75
CA LYS A 237 31.26 8.32 -10.68
C LYS A 237 31.45 9.44 -11.70
N TYR A 238 30.37 10.11 -12.11
CA TYR A 238 30.48 11.08 -13.23
C TYR A 238 30.88 12.49 -12.82
N LEU A 239 30.84 12.86 -11.54
CA LEU A 239 31.23 14.19 -11.09
C LEU A 239 32.70 14.29 -10.68
N GLU A 240 33.39 13.20 -10.44
CA GLU A 240 34.81 13.23 -10.14
C GLU A 240 35.67 13.72 -11.33
N GLU A 241 35.25 13.50 -12.57
CA GLU A 241 35.94 13.96 -13.77
C GLU A 241 35.66 15.44 -14.09
N LEU A 242 34.56 16.01 -13.69
CA LEU A 242 34.19 17.40 -13.96
C LEU A 242 34.66 18.40 -12.87
N VAL A 243 34.95 17.92 -11.67
CA VAL A 243 35.26 18.77 -10.50
C VAL A 243 36.70 18.66 -10.05
N GLN A 244 37.61 18.20 -10.90
CA GLN A 244 39.06 18.07 -10.55
C GLN A 244 39.79 19.36 -10.26
N LYS A 245 39.16 20.51 -10.17
CA LYS A 245 39.91 21.75 -9.90
C LYS A 245 39.60 22.54 -8.65
N GLU A 246 38.42 22.47 -8.04
CA GLU A 246 38.21 23.28 -6.82
C GLU A 246 37.05 22.73 -5.94
N SER A 247 37.36 21.96 -4.98
CA SER A 247 36.72 21.71 -3.67
C SER A 247 36.45 20.24 -3.34
N LYS A 248 36.96 19.81 -2.18
CA LYS A 248 36.83 18.46 -1.60
C LYS A 248 35.43 18.14 -1.00
N LYS A 249 34.34 18.70 -1.52
CA LYS A 249 32.98 18.33 -1.15
C LYS A 249 32.30 17.74 -2.37
N GLY A 250 32.36 16.42 -2.49
CA GLY A 250 31.57 15.70 -3.50
C GLY A 250 30.06 15.91 -3.29
N ILE A 251 29.37 16.44 -4.29
CA ILE A 251 27.90 16.51 -4.33
C ILE A 251 27.44 15.14 -4.79
N LYS A 252 26.73 14.40 -3.93
CA LYS A 252 26.03 13.18 -4.35
C LYS A 252 24.75 13.60 -5.09
N ILE A 253 24.72 13.37 -6.39
CA ILE A 253 23.47 13.47 -7.17
C ILE A 253 22.86 12.09 -7.19
N SER A 254 21.64 11.95 -6.67
CA SER A 254 20.84 10.76 -6.82
C SER A 254 19.79 11.02 -7.89
N SER A 255 19.80 10.23 -8.95
CA SER A 255 18.74 10.22 -9.96
C SER A 255 17.80 9.06 -9.73
N SER A 256 16.50 9.27 -9.98
CA SER A 256 15.52 8.20 -10.03
C SER A 256 15.57 7.54 -11.39
N LEU A 257 15.54 6.20 -11.41
CA LEU A 257 15.31 5.45 -12.64
C LEU A 257 13.84 5.47 -13.07
N GLU A 258 12.96 6.10 -12.29
CA GLU A 258 11.49 6.05 -12.44
C GLU A 258 10.93 4.61 -12.37
N LEU A 259 11.74 3.67 -11.89
CA LEU A 259 11.32 2.30 -11.62
C LEU A 259 10.82 2.17 -10.19
N GLY A 260 9.57 1.76 -10.05
CA GLY A 260 8.93 1.50 -8.76
C GLY A 260 8.93 0.02 -8.40
N HIS A 261 8.94 -0.28 -7.10
CA HIS A 261 8.82 -1.63 -6.57
C HIS A 261 7.39 -1.89 -6.09
N ILE A 262 6.82 -3.02 -6.52
CA ILE A 262 5.57 -3.55 -5.98
C ILE A 262 5.87 -4.87 -5.29
N TRP A 263 5.59 -4.97 -3.99
CA TRP A 263 5.50 -6.25 -3.31
C TRP A 263 4.21 -6.95 -3.74
N LYS A 264 4.33 -8.19 -4.26
CA LYS A 264 3.22 -8.94 -4.83
C LYS A 264 2.08 -9.17 -3.83
N ALA A 265 0.86 -9.23 -4.34
CA ALA A 265 -0.34 -9.42 -3.54
C ALA A 265 -0.32 -10.70 -2.69
N ASP A 266 0.28 -11.78 -3.18
CA ASP A 266 0.40 -13.06 -2.46
C ASP A 266 1.12 -12.89 -1.12
N LEU A 267 2.06 -11.94 -1.01
CA LEU A 267 2.71 -11.63 0.26
C LEU A 267 1.69 -11.16 1.31
N ILE A 268 0.76 -10.29 0.92
CA ILE A 268 -0.29 -9.75 1.80
C ILE A 268 -1.26 -10.86 2.18
N VAL A 269 -1.68 -11.66 1.20
CA VAL A 269 -2.56 -12.82 1.42
C VAL A 269 -1.96 -13.78 2.45
N ASN A 270 -0.68 -14.14 2.27
CA ASN A 270 0.01 -15.07 3.17
C ASN A 270 0.21 -14.47 4.58
N MET A 271 0.56 -13.18 4.67
CA MET A 271 0.69 -12.48 5.95
C MET A 271 -0.60 -12.52 6.76
N THR A 272 -1.73 -12.24 6.11
CA THR A 272 -3.04 -12.12 6.77
C THR A 272 -3.65 -13.47 7.10
N LYS A 273 -3.50 -14.49 6.26
CA LYS A 273 -4.00 -15.85 6.51
C LYS A 273 -3.33 -16.55 7.71
N ASN A 274 -2.07 -16.24 7.98
CA ASN A 274 -1.30 -16.87 9.04
C ASN A 274 -1.49 -16.22 10.42
N ILE A 275 -2.43 -15.27 10.54
CA ILE A 275 -2.72 -14.65 11.84
C ILE A 275 -3.66 -15.54 12.66
N ASP A 276 -3.28 -15.78 13.91
CA ASP A 276 -4.24 -16.27 14.91
C ASP A 276 -5.05 -15.10 15.46
N VAL A 277 -6.26 -14.94 14.91
CA VAL A 277 -7.14 -13.82 15.22
C VAL A 277 -7.54 -13.79 16.68
N LYS A 278 -7.84 -14.95 17.30
CA LYS A 278 -8.23 -15.00 18.73
C LYS A 278 -7.08 -14.54 19.61
N LYS A 279 -5.88 -15.05 19.34
CA LYS A 279 -4.68 -14.65 20.04
C LYS A 279 -4.39 -13.15 19.84
N TYR A 280 -4.54 -12.64 18.63
CA TYR A 280 -4.38 -11.22 18.34
C TYR A 280 -5.41 -10.37 19.10
N GLU A 281 -6.69 -10.75 19.09
CA GLU A 281 -7.75 -10.05 19.86
C GLU A 281 -7.43 -10.03 21.35
N GLU A 282 -6.95 -11.12 21.91
CA GLU A 282 -6.63 -11.23 23.33
C GLU A 282 -5.35 -10.49 23.73
N GLU A 283 -4.31 -10.59 22.93
CA GLU A 283 -2.99 -10.06 23.28
C GLU A 283 -2.80 -8.59 22.86
N ILE A 284 -3.47 -8.16 21.81
CA ILE A 284 -3.29 -6.82 21.24
C ILE A 284 -4.52 -5.95 21.49
N VAL A 285 -5.69 -6.39 21.03
CA VAL A 285 -6.91 -5.60 21.03
C VAL A 285 -7.38 -5.23 22.41
N LYS A 286 -7.47 -6.19 23.33
CA LYS A 286 -7.88 -5.95 24.73
C LYS A 286 -6.91 -5.08 25.53
N LYS A 287 -5.72 -4.84 24.96
CA LYS A 287 -4.63 -4.09 25.59
C LYS A 287 -4.32 -2.74 24.92
N LEU A 288 -5.05 -2.39 23.87
CA LEU A 288 -4.93 -1.09 23.22
C LEU A 288 -5.56 0.04 24.05
N PHE A 289 -6.59 -0.30 24.83
CA PHE A 289 -7.39 0.63 25.63
C PHE A 289 -7.39 0.25 27.16
#